data_d2110bd69273af319e90da8b0fc4ab18
#
_entry.id   d2110bd69273af319e90da8b0fc4ab18
#
_cell.length_a   1.000
_cell.length_b   1.000
_cell.length_c   1.000
_cell.angle_alpha   90.00
_cell.angle_beta   90.00
_cell.angle_gamma   90.00
#
_symmetry.space_group_name_H-M   'P 1'
#
loop_
_entity.id
_entity.type
_entity.pdbx_description
1 polymer ?
#
loop_
_entity_poly.entity_id
_entity_poly.type
_entity_poly.pdbx_seq_one_letter_code
_entity_poly.pdbx_strand_id
1 'polypeptide(L)'
;MALPTQIEERLKVLGVRSADVEEKFVRGAGPGGQKINKTSSTVWLRHGPTGVEVRCQQERSQAANREVAWAELCAKLELRKRAAQAAVVDEREAERRRTRPKSRGAKVRMIQTKKHRAGHKAKRGRVGGDGW
;
A
#
# COMPACT_ATOMS: atom_id res chain seq x y z
N MET A 1 15.55 -23.81 14.16
CA MET A 1 14.18 -24.32 14.27
C MET A 1 13.44 -24.15 12.95
N ALA A 2 12.72 -25.16 12.54
CA ALA A 2 11.92 -25.09 11.34
C ALA A 2 10.72 -24.16 11.55
N LEU A 3 10.32 -23.45 10.52
CA LEU A 3 9.13 -22.61 10.58
C LEU A 3 7.86 -23.46 10.38
N PRO A 4 6.71 -23.01 10.91
CA PRO A 4 5.44 -23.67 10.60
C PRO A 4 5.20 -23.71 9.10
N THR A 5 4.59 -24.79 8.62
CA THR A 5 4.33 -24.97 7.18
C THR A 5 3.54 -23.81 6.59
N GLN A 6 2.55 -23.29 7.31
CA GLN A 6 1.75 -22.15 6.88
C GLN A 6 2.60 -20.91 6.63
N ILE A 7 3.57 -20.65 7.49
CA ILE A 7 4.48 -19.52 7.35
C ILE A 7 5.38 -19.72 6.13
N GLU A 8 5.93 -20.90 5.95
CA GLU A 8 6.76 -21.22 4.79
C GLU A 8 6.00 -21.03 3.47
N GLU A 9 4.75 -21.48 3.41
CA GLU A 9 3.89 -21.30 2.24
C GLU A 9 3.63 -19.83 1.94
N ARG A 10 3.34 -19.03 2.97
CA ARG A 10 3.12 -17.58 2.81
C ARG A 10 4.38 -16.89 2.30
N LEU A 11 5.54 -17.27 2.82
CA LEU A 11 6.82 -16.72 2.37
C LEU A 11 7.10 -17.06 0.90
N LYS A 12 6.79 -18.27 0.49
CA LYS A 12 6.93 -18.69 -0.91
C LYS A 12 6.06 -17.86 -1.85
N VAL A 13 4.81 -17.63 -1.47
CA VAL A 13 3.88 -16.81 -2.25
C VAL A 13 4.37 -15.38 -2.36
N LEU A 14 4.99 -14.86 -1.31
CA LEU A 14 5.56 -13.52 -1.29
C LEU A 14 6.91 -13.43 -2.03
N GLY A 15 7.53 -14.56 -2.33
CA GLY A 15 8.87 -14.58 -2.91
C GLY A 15 9.96 -14.20 -1.92
N VAL A 16 9.70 -14.36 -0.64
CA VAL A 16 10.62 -14.01 0.45
C VAL A 16 11.33 -15.27 0.93
N ARG A 17 12.66 -15.18 1.07
CA ARG A 17 13.44 -16.27 1.64
C ARG A 17 13.61 -16.04 3.14
N SER A 18 13.48 -17.11 3.92
CA SER A 18 13.70 -17.02 5.36
C SER A 18 15.12 -16.58 5.71
N ALA A 19 16.08 -16.88 4.83
CA ALA A 19 17.49 -16.46 4.99
C ALA A 19 17.66 -14.94 4.94
N ASP A 20 16.75 -14.22 4.30
CA ASP A 20 16.78 -12.75 4.21
C ASP A 20 16.20 -12.08 5.46
N VAL A 21 15.62 -12.87 6.36
CA VAL A 21 15.02 -12.38 7.62
C VAL A 21 16.01 -12.61 8.76
N GLU A 22 16.38 -11.52 9.42
CA GLU A 22 17.20 -11.59 10.63
C GLU A 22 16.29 -11.84 11.82
N GLU A 23 16.60 -12.86 12.61
CA GLU A 23 15.82 -13.23 13.78
C GLU A 23 16.68 -13.08 15.04
N LYS A 24 16.18 -12.36 16.01
CA LYS A 24 16.84 -12.16 17.29
C LYS A 24 15.88 -12.40 18.44
N PHE A 25 16.39 -13.00 19.50
CA PHE A 25 15.65 -13.19 20.73
C PHE A 25 16.22 -12.21 21.75
N VAL A 26 15.37 -11.30 22.21
CA VAL A 26 15.78 -10.23 23.12
C VAL A 26 14.94 -10.24 24.38
N ARG A 27 15.40 -9.54 25.43
CA ARG A 27 14.62 -9.39 26.65
C ARG A 27 13.48 -8.42 26.38
N GLY A 28 12.30 -8.76 26.92
CA GLY A 28 11.15 -7.89 26.85
C GLY A 28 11.37 -6.63 27.68
N ALA A 29 10.68 -5.55 27.31
CA ALA A 29 10.67 -4.29 28.03
C ALA A 29 9.26 -4.00 28.53
N GLY A 30 9.15 -3.29 29.64
CA GLY A 30 7.87 -2.82 30.19
C GLY A 30 7.49 -3.47 31.50
N PRO A 31 6.34 -3.09 32.06
CA PRO A 31 5.84 -3.67 33.31
C PRO A 31 5.41 -5.09 33.07
N GLY A 32 6.18 -6.02 33.54
CA GLY A 32 5.89 -7.44 33.45
C GLY A 32 6.62 -8.15 34.56
N GLY A 33 6.27 -9.41 34.79
CA GLY A 33 6.91 -10.22 35.80
C GLY A 33 8.41 -10.43 35.51
N GLN A 34 9.07 -11.07 36.46
CA GLN A 34 10.50 -11.36 36.33
C GLN A 34 10.87 -12.09 35.04
N LYS A 35 9.95 -12.88 34.50
CA LYS A 35 10.18 -13.65 33.30
C LYS A 35 10.47 -12.74 32.08
N ILE A 36 9.75 -11.63 31.93
CA ILE A 36 9.96 -10.68 30.85
C ILE A 36 11.33 -10.03 30.95
N ASN A 37 11.77 -9.73 32.18
CA ASN A 37 13.03 -9.05 32.41
C ASN A 37 14.24 -9.98 32.43
N LYS A 38 14.04 -11.28 32.71
CA LYS A 38 15.13 -12.25 32.85
C LYS A 38 15.31 -13.21 31.68
N THR A 39 14.26 -13.44 30.89
CA THR A 39 14.30 -14.38 29.77
C THR A 39 14.19 -13.67 28.42
N SER A 40 14.94 -14.16 27.44
CA SER A 40 14.90 -13.63 26.08
C SER A 40 13.73 -14.22 25.29
N SER A 41 12.49 -13.96 25.76
CA SER A 41 11.27 -14.47 25.15
C SER A 41 10.72 -13.56 24.04
N THR A 42 11.15 -12.31 24.00
CA THR A 42 10.76 -11.39 22.92
C THR A 42 11.46 -11.74 21.62
N VAL A 43 10.69 -11.86 20.57
CA VAL A 43 11.21 -12.16 19.23
C VAL A 43 11.23 -10.91 18.38
N TRP A 44 12.37 -10.62 17.77
CA TRP A 44 12.54 -9.52 16.84
C TRP A 44 12.92 -10.07 15.47
N LEU A 45 12.19 -9.65 14.44
CA LEU A 45 12.43 -10.06 13.06
C LEU A 45 12.63 -8.83 12.19
N ARG A 46 13.54 -8.94 11.25
CA ARG A 46 13.78 -7.90 10.26
C ARG A 46 14.01 -8.52 8.89
N HIS A 47 13.22 -8.09 7.92
CA HIS A 47 13.43 -8.46 6.52
C HIS A 47 14.38 -7.43 5.88
N GLY A 48 15.61 -7.85 5.59
CA GLY A 48 16.66 -6.96 5.09
C GLY A 48 16.29 -6.17 3.84
N PRO A 49 15.80 -6.83 2.77
CA PRO A 49 15.47 -6.12 1.52
C PRO A 49 14.42 -5.02 1.64
N THR A 50 13.41 -5.21 2.47
CA THR A 50 12.31 -4.22 2.64
C THR A 50 12.50 -3.33 3.87
N GLY A 51 13.31 -3.76 4.83
CA GLY A 51 13.47 -3.07 6.09
C GLY A 51 12.31 -3.23 7.07
N VAL A 52 11.35 -4.09 6.76
CA VAL A 52 10.20 -4.34 7.63
C VAL A 52 10.65 -5.05 8.90
N GLU A 53 10.25 -4.53 10.04
CA GLU A 53 10.58 -5.07 11.36
C GLU A 53 9.34 -5.47 12.14
N VAL A 54 9.46 -6.52 12.92
CA VAL A 54 8.42 -7.00 13.82
C VAL A 54 9.04 -7.34 15.17
N ARG A 55 8.35 -6.97 16.23
CA ARG A 55 8.75 -7.31 17.59
C ARG A 55 7.52 -7.87 18.31
N CYS A 56 7.66 -9.05 18.88
CA CYS A 56 6.58 -9.73 19.58
C CYS A 56 6.98 -10.16 20.98
N GLN A 57 6.19 -9.74 21.97
CA GLN A 57 6.37 -10.14 23.38
C GLN A 57 5.03 -10.50 24.03
N GLN A 58 4.02 -10.81 23.24
CA GLN A 58 2.66 -11.07 23.72
C GLN A 58 2.56 -12.33 24.59
N GLU A 59 3.30 -13.35 24.22
CA GLU A 59 3.23 -14.64 24.89
C GLU A 59 4.40 -14.82 25.85
N ARG A 60 4.22 -15.74 26.79
CA ARG A 60 5.28 -16.09 27.74
C ARG A 60 6.35 -16.97 27.11
N SER A 61 5.96 -17.79 26.14
CA SER A 61 6.85 -18.73 25.48
C SER A 61 7.56 -18.06 24.29
N GLN A 62 8.85 -18.27 24.19
CA GLN A 62 9.64 -17.83 23.03
C GLN A 62 9.11 -18.44 21.74
N ALA A 63 8.77 -19.74 21.76
CA ALA A 63 8.24 -20.41 20.58
C ALA A 63 6.91 -19.82 20.12
N ALA A 64 6.00 -19.51 21.05
CA ALA A 64 4.72 -18.88 20.73
C ALA A 64 4.91 -17.48 20.17
N ASN A 65 5.80 -16.69 20.76
CA ASN A 65 6.15 -15.36 20.25
C ASN A 65 6.76 -15.44 18.85
N ARG A 66 7.56 -16.45 18.61
CA ARG A 66 8.17 -16.67 17.30
C ARG A 66 7.11 -16.91 16.22
N GLU A 67 6.15 -17.76 16.48
CA GLU A 67 5.04 -18.01 15.54
C GLU A 67 4.25 -16.74 15.24
N VAL A 68 3.87 -16.01 16.28
CA VAL A 68 3.14 -14.74 16.14
C VAL A 68 3.97 -13.71 15.37
N ALA A 69 5.25 -13.58 15.69
CA ALA A 69 6.14 -12.63 15.02
C ALA A 69 6.27 -12.93 13.52
N TRP A 70 6.48 -14.17 13.15
CA TRP A 70 6.55 -14.57 11.74
C TRP A 70 5.23 -14.36 11.02
N ALA A 71 4.10 -14.64 11.68
CA ALA A 71 2.79 -14.37 11.10
C ALA A 71 2.58 -12.87 10.86
N GLU A 72 2.96 -12.03 11.80
CA GLU A 72 2.89 -10.57 11.66
C GLU A 72 3.80 -10.06 10.53
N LEU A 73 5.00 -10.61 10.44
CA LEU A 73 5.93 -10.24 9.36
C LEU A 73 5.32 -10.58 8.00
N CYS A 74 4.77 -11.77 7.85
CA CYS A 74 4.07 -12.16 6.62
C CYS A 74 2.91 -11.22 6.31
N ALA A 75 2.11 -10.86 7.31
CA ALA A 75 0.97 -9.94 7.13
C ALA A 75 1.44 -8.56 6.67
N LYS A 76 2.51 -8.04 7.26
CA LYS A 76 3.09 -6.74 6.87
C LYS A 76 3.64 -6.77 5.45
N LEU A 77 4.32 -7.83 5.08
CA LEU A 77 4.86 -8.00 3.73
C LEU A 77 3.74 -8.16 2.70
N GLU A 78 2.68 -8.91 3.02
CA GLU A 78 1.51 -9.04 2.17
C GLU A 78 0.82 -7.71 1.94
N LEU A 79 0.65 -6.93 3.01
CA LEU A 79 0.05 -5.60 2.94
C LEU A 79 0.89 -4.66 2.07
N ARG A 80 2.21 -4.69 2.25
CA ARG A 80 3.13 -3.89 1.44
C ARG A 80 3.04 -4.26 -0.04
N LYS A 81 2.95 -5.55 -0.35
CA LYS A 81 2.82 -6.04 -1.73
C LYS A 81 1.50 -5.58 -2.35
N ARG A 82 0.39 -5.68 -1.61
CA ARG A 82 -0.92 -5.21 -2.07
C ARG A 82 -0.93 -3.71 -2.33
N ALA A 83 -0.32 -2.94 -1.44
CA ALA A 83 -0.21 -1.49 -1.61
C ALA A 83 0.58 -1.13 -2.86
N ALA A 84 1.69 -1.82 -3.11
CA ALA A 84 2.51 -1.61 -4.30
C ALA A 84 1.74 -1.97 -5.58
N GLN A 85 1.01 -3.07 -5.58
CA GLN A 85 0.18 -3.49 -6.71
C GLN A 85 -0.97 -2.51 -6.95
N ALA A 86 -1.61 -2.05 -5.89
CA ALA A 86 -2.67 -1.05 -5.99
C ALA A 86 -2.16 0.26 -6.57
N ALA A 87 -0.98 0.70 -6.16
CA ALA A 87 -0.35 1.91 -6.70
C ALA A 87 -0.07 1.78 -8.19
N VAL A 88 0.43 0.62 -8.65
CA VAL A 88 0.68 0.35 -10.06
C VAL A 88 -0.63 0.38 -10.86
N VAL A 89 -1.69 -0.25 -10.36
CA VAL A 89 -3.00 -0.26 -11.01
C VAL A 89 -3.56 1.15 -11.09
N ASP A 90 -3.49 1.92 -10.01
CA ASP A 90 -3.99 3.30 -9.97
C ASP A 90 -3.26 4.19 -10.97
N GLU A 91 -1.94 4.02 -11.10
CA GLU A 91 -1.14 4.76 -12.06
C GLU A 91 -1.52 4.42 -13.50
N ARG A 92 -1.72 3.13 -13.80
CA ARG A 92 -2.18 2.69 -15.12
C ARG A 92 -3.55 3.26 -15.46
N GLU A 93 -4.45 3.25 -14.50
CA GLU A 93 -5.80 3.80 -14.66
C GLU A 93 -5.78 5.30 -14.86
N ALA A 94 -4.94 6.01 -14.10
CA ALA A 94 -4.76 7.45 -14.25
C ALA A 94 -4.21 7.80 -15.65
N GLU A 95 -3.23 7.04 -16.12
CA GLU A 95 -2.67 7.23 -17.45
C GLU A 95 -3.70 6.92 -18.53
N ARG A 96 -4.45 5.84 -18.39
CA ARG A 96 -5.53 5.49 -19.31
C ARG A 96 -6.56 6.62 -19.42
N ARG A 97 -6.94 7.22 -18.27
CA ARG A 97 -7.88 8.36 -18.26
C ARG A 97 -7.31 9.59 -18.96
N ARG A 98 -6.02 9.86 -18.78
CA ARG A 98 -5.36 11.00 -19.46
C ARG A 98 -5.26 10.82 -20.95
N THR A 99 -4.96 9.60 -21.41
CA THR A 99 -4.77 9.31 -22.83
C THR A 99 -6.04 8.87 -23.54
N ARG A 100 -7.09 8.56 -22.79
CA ARG A 100 -8.35 8.08 -23.35
C ARG A 100 -8.98 9.16 -24.26
N PRO A 101 -9.26 8.83 -25.54
CA PRO A 101 -9.96 9.77 -26.40
C PRO A 101 -11.37 10.01 -25.87
N LYS A 102 -11.87 11.20 -26.08
CA LYS A 102 -13.23 11.56 -25.68
C LYS A 102 -14.25 10.69 -26.40
N SER A 103 -15.30 10.30 -25.72
CA SER A 103 -16.39 9.56 -26.33
C SER A 103 -17.09 10.41 -27.38
N ARG A 104 -17.80 9.76 -28.30
CA ARG A 104 -18.59 10.45 -29.32
C ARG A 104 -19.57 11.43 -28.69
N GLY A 105 -20.27 11.02 -27.63
CA GLY A 105 -21.21 11.87 -26.92
C GLY A 105 -20.55 13.07 -26.27
N ALA A 106 -19.39 12.89 -25.67
CA ALA A 106 -18.63 14.00 -25.08
C ALA A 106 -18.14 14.99 -26.13
N LYS A 107 -17.70 14.50 -27.29
CA LYS A 107 -17.31 15.36 -28.42
C LYS A 107 -18.49 16.19 -28.91
N VAL A 108 -19.64 15.57 -29.07
CA VAL A 108 -20.87 16.27 -29.50
C VAL A 108 -21.23 17.36 -28.51
N ARG A 109 -21.26 17.06 -27.23
CA ARG A 109 -21.57 18.05 -26.17
C ARG A 109 -20.58 19.21 -26.17
N MET A 110 -19.31 18.91 -26.37
CA MET A 110 -18.27 19.93 -26.42
C MET A 110 -18.45 20.87 -27.62
N ILE A 111 -18.80 20.32 -28.79
CA ILE A 111 -19.07 21.10 -30.00
C ILE A 111 -20.32 21.96 -29.78
N GLN A 112 -21.37 21.42 -29.19
CA GLN A 112 -22.60 22.16 -28.88
C GLN A 112 -22.31 23.33 -27.93
N THR A 113 -21.48 23.12 -26.92
CA THR A 113 -21.06 24.18 -25.99
C THR A 113 -20.29 25.28 -26.73
N LYS A 114 -19.39 24.90 -27.62
CA LYS A 114 -18.62 25.86 -28.43
C LYS A 114 -19.53 26.67 -29.36
N LYS A 115 -20.49 26.03 -30.00
CA LYS A 115 -21.48 26.72 -30.85
C LYS A 115 -22.35 27.70 -30.07
N HIS A 116 -22.75 27.29 -28.89
CA HIS A 116 -23.53 28.14 -27.98
C HIS A 116 -22.73 29.39 -27.59
N ARG A 117 -21.47 29.23 -27.21
CA ARG A 117 -20.60 30.36 -26.89
C ARG A 117 -20.36 31.26 -28.12
N ALA A 118 -20.17 30.66 -29.29
CA ALA A 118 -20.01 31.41 -30.54
C ALA A 118 -21.25 32.26 -30.83
N GLY A 119 -22.46 31.70 -30.58
CA GLY A 119 -23.70 32.45 -30.72
C GLY A 119 -23.76 33.65 -29.79
N HIS A 120 -23.34 33.50 -28.54
CA HIS A 120 -23.28 34.61 -27.59
C HIS A 120 -22.27 35.66 -28.00
N LYS A 121 -21.10 35.28 -28.49
CA LYS A 121 -20.09 36.21 -28.99
C LYS A 121 -20.58 36.98 -30.20
N ALA A 122 -21.31 36.33 -31.09
CA ALA A 122 -21.86 37.01 -32.28
C ALA A 122 -22.84 38.09 -31.87
N LYS A 123 -23.63 37.87 -30.85
CA LYS A 123 -24.56 38.86 -30.28
C LYS A 123 -23.84 40.06 -29.65
N ARG A 124 -22.62 39.88 -29.18
CA ARG A 124 -21.79 40.94 -28.58
C ARG A 124 -21.19 41.87 -29.62
N GLY A 125 -21.01 41.36 -30.84
CA GLY A 125 -20.32 42.13 -31.90
C GLY A 125 -21.11 43.38 -32.23
N ARG A 126 -20.51 44.47 -32.54
CA ARG A 126 -21.06 45.70 -33.00
C ARG A 126 -22.25 46.26 -32.17
N VAL A 127 -22.09 46.21 -30.90
CA VAL A 127 -23.14 46.80 -30.04
C VAL A 127 -23.14 48.32 -30.11
N GLY A 128 -22.00 48.87 -30.47
CA GLY A 128 -21.82 50.30 -30.34
C GLY A 128 -22.19 51.16 -31.53
N GLY A 129 -22.56 50.58 -32.66
CA GLY A 129 -22.73 51.34 -33.89
C GLY A 129 -23.82 52.39 -33.83
N ASP A 130 -24.86 52.10 -33.18
CA ASP A 130 -26.07 52.95 -33.23
C ASP A 130 -26.38 53.70 -31.95
N GLY A 131 -25.71 53.43 -30.91
CA GLY A 131 -25.98 54.00 -29.60
C GLY A 131 -25.01 55.04 -29.12
N TRP A 132 -24.06 55.40 -29.91
CA TRP A 132 -22.95 56.22 -29.45
C TRP A 132 -22.79 57.52 -30.24
#